data_26a7dcfc4707448c16c4aa38c363df7d
#
_entry.id   26a7dcfc4707448c16c4aa38c363df7d
#
_cell.length_a   1.000
_cell.length_b   1.000
_cell.length_c   1.000
_cell.angle_alpha   90.00
_cell.angle_beta   90.00
_cell.angle_gamma   90.00
#
_symmetry.space_group_name_H-M   'P 1'
#
loop_
_entity.id
_entity.type
_entity.pdbx_description
1 polymer ?
#
loop_
_entity_poly.entity_id
_entity_poly.type
_entity_poly.pdbx_seq_one_letter_code
_entity_poly.pdbx_strand_id
1 'polypeptide(L)'
;VSEVPDWLHRREHIEQRSQRKGETEQNILVEWADEAYLDESAVTFDPDYASDTGLSVRTIGWSDSAGFLITVITVRDEDDHLWGATAFRANNSDERHYLNL
;
A
#
# COMPACT_ATOMS: atom_id res chain seq x y z
N VAL A 1 15.76 3.70 -12.29
CA VAL A 1 15.54 3.33 -10.89
C VAL A 1 14.12 3.71 -10.50
N SER A 2 13.37 2.75 -9.99
CA SER A 2 11.99 2.98 -9.57
C SER A 2 11.95 3.60 -8.18
N GLU A 3 11.12 4.61 -8.02
CA GLU A 3 10.87 5.25 -6.73
C GLU A 3 10.00 4.33 -5.85
N VAL A 4 10.34 4.22 -4.57
CA VAL A 4 9.49 3.56 -3.59
C VAL A 4 9.06 4.56 -2.53
N PRO A 5 7.93 4.31 -1.84
CA PRO A 5 7.48 5.21 -0.78
C PRO A 5 8.48 5.28 0.37
N ASP A 6 8.56 6.44 1.01
CA ASP A 6 9.33 6.62 2.22
C ASP A 6 8.45 6.22 3.41
N TRP A 7 8.88 5.22 4.16
CA TRP A 7 8.13 4.67 5.29
C TRP A 7 8.62 5.18 6.65
N LEU A 8 9.45 6.22 6.66
CA LEU A 8 10.10 6.71 7.88
C LEU A 8 9.14 6.89 9.06
N HIS A 9 7.95 7.44 8.80
CA HIS A 9 6.97 7.74 9.83
C HIS A 9 5.90 6.66 10.02
N ARG A 10 5.88 5.61 9.19
CA ARG A 10 4.80 4.63 9.15
C ARG A 10 5.25 3.19 9.21
N ARG A 11 6.54 2.93 9.38
CA ARG A 11 7.07 1.57 9.42
C ARG A 11 6.33 0.71 10.46
N GLU A 12 6.28 1.18 11.71
CA GLU A 12 5.60 0.45 12.77
C GLU A 12 4.10 0.36 12.51
N HIS A 13 3.53 1.38 11.92
CA HIS A 13 2.10 1.45 11.60
C HIS A 13 1.67 0.24 10.75
N ILE A 14 2.47 -0.14 9.76
CA ILE A 14 2.12 -1.27 8.89
C ILE A 14 2.69 -2.60 9.38
N GLU A 15 3.88 -2.59 10.00
CA GLU A 15 4.53 -3.83 10.45
C GLU A 15 3.94 -4.36 11.74
N GLN A 16 3.24 -3.51 12.51
CA GLN A 16 2.61 -3.88 13.78
C GLN A 16 1.10 -3.62 13.76
N ARG A 17 0.49 -3.79 12.59
CA ARG A 17 -0.94 -3.53 12.39
C ARG A 17 -1.82 -4.35 13.34
N SER A 18 -1.45 -5.60 13.61
CA SER A 18 -2.21 -6.49 14.49
C SER A 18 -2.33 -5.94 15.92
N GLN A 19 -1.32 -5.21 16.40
CA GLN A 19 -1.36 -4.61 17.74
C GLN A 19 -2.37 -3.48 17.84
N ARG A 20 -2.67 -2.81 16.72
CA ARG A 20 -3.56 -1.66 16.66
C ARG A 20 -4.97 -2.04 16.22
N LYS A 21 -5.09 -3.00 15.30
CA LYS A 21 -6.36 -3.39 14.67
C LYS A 21 -6.91 -4.74 15.12
N GLY A 22 -6.11 -5.54 15.82
CA GLY A 22 -6.52 -6.85 16.29
C GLY A 22 -5.67 -7.99 15.73
N GLU A 23 -5.62 -9.11 16.44
CA GLU A 23 -4.74 -10.23 16.10
C GLU A 23 -5.00 -10.87 14.75
N THR A 24 -6.20 -10.71 14.21
CA THR A 24 -6.56 -11.27 12.91
C THR A 24 -6.06 -10.42 11.74
N GLU A 25 -5.58 -9.19 12.02
CA GLU A 25 -5.10 -8.30 10.98
C GLU A 25 -3.68 -8.67 10.57
N GLN A 26 -3.43 -8.63 9.27
CA GLN A 26 -2.15 -8.98 8.69
C GLN A 26 -1.16 -7.83 8.86
N ASN A 27 -0.01 -8.12 9.47
CA ASN A 27 1.13 -7.19 9.50
C ASN A 27 1.81 -7.21 8.12
N ILE A 28 2.27 -6.04 7.68
CA ILE A 28 2.93 -5.89 6.39
C ILE A 28 4.35 -5.36 6.62
N LEU A 29 5.35 -6.12 6.18
CA LEU A 29 6.72 -5.62 6.19
C LEU A 29 6.88 -4.54 5.11
N VAL A 30 7.72 -3.54 5.38
CA VAL A 30 8.00 -2.46 4.42
C VAL A 30 8.49 -3.04 3.09
N GLU A 31 9.33 -4.06 3.14
CA GLU A 31 9.88 -4.71 1.95
C GLU A 31 8.77 -5.33 1.09
N TRP A 32 7.73 -5.88 1.72
CA TRP A 32 6.58 -6.44 0.99
C TRP A 32 5.74 -5.34 0.34
N ALA A 33 5.54 -4.23 1.06
CA ALA A 33 4.81 -3.08 0.52
C ALA A 33 5.54 -2.51 -0.70
N ASP A 34 6.86 -2.40 -0.63
CA ASP A 34 7.67 -1.93 -1.74
C ASP A 34 7.59 -2.87 -2.95
N GLU A 35 7.62 -4.20 -2.73
CA GLU A 35 7.45 -5.18 -3.81
C GLU A 35 6.11 -4.99 -4.52
N ALA A 36 5.04 -4.85 -3.73
CA ALA A 36 3.71 -4.63 -4.30
C ALA A 36 3.64 -3.32 -5.07
N TYR A 37 4.24 -2.27 -4.53
CA TYR A 37 4.27 -0.96 -5.18
C TYR A 37 4.99 -1.02 -6.53
N LEU A 38 6.03 -1.84 -6.65
CA LEU A 38 6.85 -1.98 -7.86
C LEU A 38 6.35 -3.09 -8.79
N ASP A 39 5.30 -3.80 -8.46
CA ASP A 39 4.72 -4.84 -9.31
C ASP A 39 4.35 -4.24 -10.66
N GLU A 40 4.89 -4.81 -11.74
CA GLU A 40 4.65 -4.33 -13.10
C GLU A 40 3.17 -4.36 -13.48
N SER A 41 2.40 -5.25 -12.85
CA SER A 41 0.96 -5.38 -13.08
C SER A 41 0.13 -4.58 -12.08
N ALA A 42 0.76 -3.78 -11.22
CA ALA A 42 0.05 -3.02 -10.20
C ALA A 42 -1.00 -2.10 -10.82
N VAL A 43 -2.12 -1.97 -10.13
CA VAL A 43 -3.23 -1.10 -10.51
C VAL A 43 -3.20 0.13 -9.61
N THR A 44 -3.27 1.31 -10.20
CA THR A 44 -3.18 2.58 -9.46
C THR A 44 -4.44 3.41 -9.63
N PHE A 45 -4.95 3.92 -8.51
CA PHE A 45 -6.04 4.90 -8.47
C PHE A 45 -5.49 6.21 -7.93
N ASP A 46 -5.47 7.23 -8.78
CA ASP A 46 -4.95 8.55 -8.46
C ASP A 46 -5.99 9.61 -8.83
N PRO A 47 -6.72 10.19 -7.86
CA PRO A 47 -6.63 9.92 -6.43
C PRO A 47 -7.28 8.59 -6.02
N ASP A 48 -6.93 8.12 -4.82
CA ASP A 48 -7.57 6.98 -4.20
C ASP A 48 -9.08 7.22 -4.07
N TYR A 49 -9.89 6.28 -4.56
CA TYR A 49 -11.35 6.42 -4.54
C TYR A 49 -11.94 6.51 -3.12
N ALA A 50 -11.19 6.09 -2.11
CA ALA A 50 -11.59 6.19 -0.71
C ALA A 50 -10.98 7.40 0.00
N SER A 51 -10.27 8.28 -0.71
CA SER A 51 -9.62 9.44 -0.11
C SER A 51 -10.62 10.56 0.14
N ASP A 52 -10.69 11.05 1.39
CA ASP A 52 -11.53 12.20 1.74
C ASP A 52 -10.95 13.52 1.22
N THR A 53 -9.62 13.59 1.10
CA THR A 53 -8.93 14.82 0.72
C THR A 53 -8.58 14.89 -0.76
N GLY A 54 -8.59 13.76 -1.46
CA GLY A 54 -8.12 13.67 -2.83
C GLY A 54 -6.61 13.72 -2.98
N LEU A 55 -5.86 13.61 -1.87
CA LEU A 55 -4.40 13.73 -1.88
C LEU A 55 -3.67 12.38 -1.88
N SER A 56 -4.35 11.31 -1.53
CA SER A 56 -3.72 9.99 -1.49
C SER A 56 -3.89 9.22 -2.79
N VAL A 57 -2.97 8.30 -3.02
CA VAL A 57 -2.96 7.41 -4.20
C VAL A 57 -2.98 5.97 -3.70
N ARG A 58 -3.79 5.15 -4.32
CA ARG A 58 -3.91 3.72 -4.00
C ARG A 58 -3.20 2.91 -5.08
N THR A 59 -2.27 2.05 -4.66
CA THR A 59 -1.59 1.11 -5.55
C THR A 59 -1.83 -0.30 -5.03
N ILE A 60 -2.34 -1.18 -5.88
CA ILE A 60 -2.64 -2.57 -5.54
C ILE A 60 -1.68 -3.44 -6.33
N GLY A 61 -0.85 -4.20 -5.64
CA GLY A 61 0.16 -5.02 -6.30
C GLY A 61 0.43 -6.32 -5.56
N TRP A 62 1.18 -7.19 -6.22
CA TRP A 62 1.56 -8.49 -5.69
C TRP A 62 2.93 -8.41 -5.02
N SER A 63 3.05 -9.02 -3.84
CA SER A 63 4.33 -9.21 -3.17
C SER A 63 4.72 -10.68 -3.24
N ASP A 64 5.81 -11.00 -3.92
CA ASP A 64 6.31 -12.37 -3.99
C ASP A 64 6.72 -12.88 -2.61
N SER A 65 7.33 -12.02 -1.80
CA SER A 65 7.82 -12.40 -0.47
C SER A 65 6.67 -12.68 0.49
N ALA A 66 5.59 -11.89 0.41
CA ALA A 66 4.42 -12.09 1.26
C ALA A 66 3.50 -13.19 0.73
N GLY A 67 3.44 -13.37 -0.58
CA GLY A 67 2.58 -14.35 -1.22
C GLY A 67 1.12 -13.91 -1.32
N PHE A 68 0.84 -12.61 -1.29
CA PHE A 68 -0.52 -12.09 -1.45
C PHE A 68 -0.49 -10.67 -2.01
N LEU A 69 -1.67 -10.19 -2.41
CA LEU A 69 -1.86 -8.82 -2.89
C LEU A 69 -1.87 -7.85 -1.73
N ILE A 70 -1.22 -6.71 -1.91
CA ILE A 70 -1.12 -5.65 -0.91
C ILE A 70 -1.62 -4.34 -1.51
N THR A 71 -2.42 -3.62 -0.74
CA THR A 71 -2.83 -2.26 -1.07
C THR A 71 -1.88 -1.30 -0.36
N VAL A 72 -1.27 -0.41 -1.14
CA VAL A 72 -0.32 0.59 -0.63
C VAL A 72 -0.93 1.97 -0.86
N ILE A 73 -1.05 2.75 0.21
CA ILE A 73 -1.56 4.11 0.15
C ILE A 73 -0.39 5.07 0.30
N THR A 74 -0.24 5.99 -0.64
CA THR A 74 0.86 6.94 -0.67
C THR A 74 0.35 8.36 -0.80
N VAL A 75 1.19 9.32 -0.41
CA VAL A 75 0.90 10.75 -0.50
C VAL A 75 2.19 11.46 -0.90
N ARG A 76 2.09 12.44 -1.79
CA ARG A 76 3.20 13.33 -2.07
C ARG A 76 3.01 14.63 -1.31
N ASP A 77 4.09 15.14 -0.74
CA ASP A 77 4.06 16.43 -0.03
C ASP A 77 4.36 17.59 -1.00
N GLU A 78 4.46 18.80 -0.46
CA GLU A 78 4.72 20.01 -1.25
C GLU A 78 6.06 19.97 -1.98
N ASP A 79 7.02 19.21 -1.45
CA ASP A 79 8.34 19.05 -2.05
C ASP A 79 8.39 17.86 -3.04
N ASP A 80 7.24 17.31 -3.38
CA ASP A 80 7.09 16.14 -4.27
C ASP A 80 7.74 14.88 -3.71
N HIS A 81 7.91 14.81 -2.38
CA HIS A 81 8.43 13.62 -1.72
C HIS A 81 7.31 12.59 -1.56
N LEU A 82 7.61 11.34 -1.93
CA LEU A 82 6.63 10.26 -1.88
C LEU A 82 6.67 9.56 -0.52
N TRP A 83 5.59 9.72 0.24
CA TRP A 83 5.45 9.12 1.57
C TRP A 83 4.54 7.91 1.54
N GLY A 84 4.93 6.86 2.23
CA GLY A 84 4.02 5.76 2.54
C GLY A 84 3.10 6.17 3.68
N ALA A 85 1.80 6.15 3.45
CA ALA A 85 0.81 6.49 4.47
C ALA A 85 0.33 5.25 5.22
N THR A 86 0.01 4.18 4.50
CA THR A 86 -0.35 2.89 5.09
C THR A 86 -0.25 1.79 4.03
N ALA A 87 -0.22 0.56 4.48
CA ALA A 87 -0.32 -0.61 3.62
C ALA A 87 -1.05 -1.71 4.37
N PHE A 88 -1.82 -2.51 3.64
CA PHE A 88 -2.59 -3.62 4.21
C PHE A 88 -2.82 -4.67 3.14
N ARG A 89 -3.11 -5.89 3.57
CA ARG A 89 -3.47 -6.95 2.64
C ARG A 89 -4.73 -6.53 1.88
N ALA A 90 -4.71 -6.67 0.57
CA ALA A 90 -5.82 -6.24 -0.29
C ALA A 90 -7.13 -6.92 0.14
N ASN A 91 -8.19 -6.13 0.24
CA ASN A 91 -9.52 -6.66 0.50
C ASN A 91 -10.12 -7.21 -0.81
N ASN A 92 -11.33 -7.77 -0.73
CA ASN A 92 -11.97 -8.38 -1.90
C ASN A 92 -12.17 -7.40 -3.05
N SER A 93 -12.53 -6.15 -2.73
CA SER A 93 -12.72 -5.12 -3.75
C SER A 93 -11.41 -4.80 -4.48
N ASP A 94 -10.33 -4.64 -3.71
CA ASP A 94 -9.01 -4.33 -4.28
C ASP A 94 -8.48 -5.51 -5.09
N GLU A 95 -8.69 -6.75 -4.62
CA GLU A 95 -8.30 -7.94 -5.36
C GLU A 95 -9.00 -7.99 -6.73
N ARG A 96 -10.29 -7.64 -6.77
CA ARG A 96 -11.05 -7.60 -8.02
C ARG A 96 -10.49 -6.56 -8.98
N HIS A 97 -10.10 -5.39 -8.47
CA HIS A 97 -9.47 -4.36 -9.31
C HIS A 97 -8.18 -4.86 -9.94
N TYR A 98 -7.34 -5.53 -9.15
CA TYR A 98 -6.08 -6.08 -9.65
C TYR A 98 -6.32 -7.16 -10.69
N LEU A 99 -7.26 -8.06 -10.43
CA LEU A 99 -7.60 -9.19 -11.32
C LEU A 99 -8.48 -8.77 -12.49
N ASN A 100 -8.95 -7.55 -12.51
CA ASN A 100 -9.83 -7.02 -13.55
C ASN A 100 -11.17 -7.80 -13.66
N LEU A 101 -11.76 -8.09 -12.51
CA LEU A 101 -13.02 -8.83 -12.45
C LEU A 101 -14.24 -7.91 -12.22
#